data_c5fa81a17b74b0ce888bf4184c806233
#
_entry.id   c5fa81a17b74b0ce888bf4184c806233
#
_cell.length_a   1.000
_cell.length_b   1.000
_cell.length_c   1.000
_cell.angle_alpha   90.00
_cell.angle_beta   90.00
_cell.angle_gamma   90.00
#
_symmetry.space_group_name_H-M   'P 1'
#
loop_
_entity.id
_entity.type
_entity.pdbx_description
1 polymer ?
#
loop_
_entity_poly.entity_id
_entity_poly.type
_entity_poly.pdbx_seq_one_letter_code
_entity_poly.pdbx_strand_id
1 'polypeptide(L)'
;MAPISRRTFAAFLATAALTPVLGGCSSTSAGSSAEGEGAATTDAGASAATRTVDTDKGPVEIPTNLQTIVSDYYLGEFLAVDVKPVIASPYALNNPFLAGLCDGIEALNTTSAETSLEMIAEKQPDLIVTITEADYDKYAKIAPTVYIADGTRTDEDLFRYIADLVGKKDAAEAYIAEFNDKVATVKDEIVGIVGGRTVSILEVWPQEIYTMGSHFARGGSILYDMWG
;
A
#
# COMPACT_ATOMS: atom_id res chain seq x y z
N MET A 1 -16.28 -13.36 23.71
CA MET A 1 -15.13 -12.85 22.96
C MET A 1 -14.64 -11.59 23.67
N ALA A 2 -13.45 -11.64 24.26
CA ALA A 2 -12.88 -10.51 24.98
C ALA A 2 -12.11 -9.59 23.98
N PRO A 3 -12.19 -8.27 24.10
CA PRO A 3 -11.47 -7.37 23.21
C PRO A 3 -9.97 -7.44 23.47
N ILE A 4 -9.19 -7.64 22.41
CA ILE A 4 -7.73 -7.65 22.47
C ILE A 4 -7.24 -6.23 22.71
N SER A 5 -6.61 -6.01 23.86
CA SER A 5 -6.09 -4.71 24.32
C SER A 5 -4.81 -4.33 23.57
N ARG A 6 -4.79 -3.12 23.01
CA ARG A 6 -3.68 -2.48 22.27
C ARG A 6 -2.53 -1.98 23.18
N ARG A 7 -2.16 -2.69 24.21
CA ARG A 7 -1.09 -2.22 25.13
C ARG A 7 -0.06 -3.30 25.41
N THR A 8 0.84 -3.57 24.48
CA THR A 8 2.16 -4.13 24.78
C THR A 8 3.11 -4.03 23.57
N PHE A 9 3.41 -2.82 23.10
CA PHE A 9 4.57 -2.56 22.28
C PHE A 9 5.19 -1.22 22.70
N ALA A 10 5.91 -1.24 23.82
CA ALA A 10 6.84 -0.18 24.18
C ALA A 10 7.92 -0.80 25.06
N ALA A 11 9.10 -0.93 24.53
CA ALA A 11 10.39 -0.73 25.18
C ALA A 11 11.48 -1.63 24.55
N PHE A 12 12.21 -1.09 23.59
CA PHE A 12 13.64 -1.36 23.45
C PHE A 12 14.33 -0.07 23.02
N LEU A 13 14.74 0.70 24.01
CA LEU A 13 15.73 1.76 23.86
C LEU A 13 17.11 1.10 23.92
N ALA A 14 17.82 1.09 22.80
CA ALA A 14 19.24 0.80 22.75
C ALA A 14 20.00 2.11 22.56
N THR A 15 20.66 2.53 23.59
CA THR A 15 21.68 3.59 23.65
C THR A 15 22.88 3.21 22.80
N ALA A 16 23.22 4.01 21.80
CA ALA A 16 24.52 3.97 21.14
C ALA A 16 25.21 5.33 21.27
N ALA A 17 26.40 5.28 21.88
CA ALA A 17 27.23 6.40 22.26
C ALA A 17 27.85 7.15 21.08
N LEU A 18 27.88 8.49 21.17
CA LEU A 18 28.67 9.39 20.34
C LEU A 18 30.16 9.30 20.70
N THR A 19 31.03 9.19 19.72
CA THR A 19 32.41 9.61 19.82
C THR A 19 32.72 10.63 18.74
N PRO A 20 33.22 11.83 19.08
CA PRO A 20 33.72 12.81 18.11
C PRO A 20 35.21 12.55 17.81
N VAL A 21 35.57 12.50 16.54
CA VAL A 21 36.97 12.58 16.12
C VAL A 21 37.19 13.95 15.49
N LEU A 22 37.93 14.78 16.24
CA LEU A 22 38.54 16.01 15.82
C LEU A 22 40.01 15.71 15.36
N GLY A 23 40.39 16.27 14.28
CA GLY A 23 41.81 16.38 13.85
C GLY A 23 41.87 16.66 12.35
N GLY A 24 42.45 17.67 11.83
CA GLY A 24 43.41 18.63 12.28
C GLY A 24 44.15 19.14 11.03
N CYS A 25 44.11 20.40 10.86
CA CYS A 25 45.07 21.38 10.29
C CYS A 25 46.05 21.01 9.17
N SER A 26 46.01 21.84 8.17
CA SER A 26 46.96 22.84 7.67
C SER A 26 47.88 22.38 6.53
N SER A 27 47.95 23.14 5.45
CA SER A 27 48.92 24.21 5.22
C SER A 27 48.78 24.84 3.83
N THR A 28 48.71 26.11 3.84
CA THR A 28 49.22 27.21 3.05
C THR A 28 49.99 26.90 1.75
N SER A 29 49.58 27.54 0.62
CA SER A 29 50.43 28.50 -0.07
C SER A 29 49.67 29.24 -1.20
N ALA A 30 50.09 30.47 -1.38
CA ALA A 30 49.50 31.54 -2.15
C ALA A 30 49.70 31.43 -3.67
N GLY A 31 48.79 32.12 -4.40
CA GLY A 31 49.15 32.58 -5.75
C GLY A 31 47.98 32.89 -6.67
N SER A 32 47.67 34.21 -6.76
CA SER A 32 47.26 34.97 -7.94
C SER A 32 45.93 34.76 -8.66
N SER A 33 45.11 35.79 -8.49
CA SER A 33 44.18 36.50 -9.39
C SER A 33 43.87 35.95 -10.79
N ALA A 34 42.58 35.74 -11.06
CA ALA A 34 41.88 36.23 -12.26
C ALA A 34 40.37 36.23 -12.03
N GLU A 35 39.75 37.35 -12.33
CA GLU A 35 38.33 37.59 -12.37
C GLU A 35 37.67 36.70 -13.43
N GLY A 36 36.50 36.15 -13.08
CA GLY A 36 35.66 35.40 -14.01
C GLY A 36 34.26 35.22 -13.40
N GLU A 37 33.36 35.91 -13.99
CA GLU A 37 31.92 36.02 -13.86
C GLU A 37 31.17 34.89 -13.12
N GLY A 38 30.22 35.35 -12.31
CA GLY A 38 29.30 34.53 -11.55
C GLY A 38 28.47 33.57 -12.43
N ALA A 39 28.72 32.32 -12.26
CA ALA A 39 27.74 31.29 -12.56
C ALA A 39 26.88 31.11 -11.33
N ALA A 40 25.62 31.54 -11.42
CA ALA A 40 24.59 31.17 -10.46
C ALA A 40 24.50 29.63 -10.48
N THR A 41 25.01 29.00 -9.46
CA THR A 41 24.67 27.61 -9.17
C THR A 41 23.20 27.59 -8.83
N THR A 42 22.36 27.26 -9.84
CA THR A 42 21.05 26.76 -9.59
C THR A 42 21.23 25.54 -8.71
N ASP A 43 20.73 25.65 -7.50
CA ASP A 43 20.52 24.55 -6.57
C ASP A 43 19.67 23.51 -7.32
N ALA A 44 20.31 22.52 -7.90
CA ALA A 44 19.64 21.36 -8.46
C ALA A 44 19.12 20.60 -7.25
N GLY A 45 17.87 20.85 -6.89
CA GLY A 45 17.15 20.12 -5.85
C GLY A 45 17.48 18.65 -6.00
N ALA A 46 17.93 18.02 -4.92
CA ALA A 46 18.26 16.61 -4.90
C ALA A 46 17.08 15.83 -5.49
N SER A 47 17.26 15.28 -6.68
CA SER A 47 16.24 14.41 -7.31
C SER A 47 15.94 13.30 -6.31
N ALA A 48 14.68 13.21 -5.89
CA ALA A 48 14.25 12.13 -5.00
C ALA A 48 14.66 10.80 -5.63
N ALA A 49 15.27 9.93 -4.86
CA ALA A 49 15.65 8.61 -5.36
C ALA A 49 14.39 7.88 -5.85
N THR A 50 14.46 7.30 -7.05
CA THR A 50 13.37 6.54 -7.65
C THR A 50 13.75 5.06 -7.81
N ARG A 51 12.77 4.22 -7.98
CA ARG A 51 12.91 2.83 -8.40
C ARG A 51 11.86 2.47 -9.42
N THR A 52 12.18 1.54 -10.30
CA THR A 52 11.22 1.00 -11.27
C THR A 52 10.44 -0.15 -10.64
N VAL A 53 9.12 -0.15 -10.84
CA VAL A 53 8.23 -1.25 -10.49
C VAL A 53 7.50 -1.75 -11.72
N ASP A 54 7.34 -3.06 -11.83
CA ASP A 54 6.56 -3.66 -12.91
C ASP A 54 5.07 -3.61 -12.57
N THR A 55 4.25 -3.11 -13.49
CA THR A 55 2.80 -3.01 -13.34
C THR A 55 2.10 -3.72 -14.49
N ASP A 56 0.79 -3.91 -14.38
CA ASP A 56 -0.01 -4.53 -15.45
C ASP A 56 -0.16 -3.63 -16.69
N LYS A 57 0.37 -2.40 -16.64
CA LYS A 57 0.52 -1.46 -17.78
C LYS A 57 1.98 -1.26 -18.22
N GLY A 58 2.91 -2.06 -17.69
CA GLY A 58 4.34 -1.93 -17.93
C GLY A 58 5.10 -1.26 -16.78
N PRO A 59 6.41 -1.05 -16.92
CA PRO A 59 7.25 -0.50 -15.86
C PRO A 59 6.93 0.97 -15.56
N VAL A 60 6.90 1.33 -14.29
CA VAL A 60 6.67 2.69 -13.78
C VAL A 60 7.78 3.06 -12.81
N GLU A 61 8.34 4.26 -12.93
CA GLU A 61 9.25 4.81 -11.94
C GLU A 61 8.48 5.46 -10.81
N ILE A 62 8.73 5.02 -9.57
CA ILE A 62 8.13 5.57 -8.36
C ILE A 62 9.21 6.08 -7.40
N PRO A 63 8.94 7.10 -6.57
CA PRO A 63 9.86 7.50 -5.50
C PRO A 63 10.11 6.35 -4.53
N THR A 64 11.33 6.26 -4.00
CA THR A 64 11.66 5.25 -2.96
C THR A 64 11.12 5.64 -1.58
N ASN A 65 10.82 6.92 -1.36
CA ASN A 65 10.24 7.45 -0.13
C ASN A 65 8.86 8.03 -0.44
N LEU A 66 7.82 7.24 -0.23
CA LEU A 66 6.43 7.62 -0.48
C LEU A 66 5.81 8.20 0.80
N GLN A 67 5.23 9.40 0.71
CA GLN A 67 4.55 10.08 1.81
C GLN A 67 3.06 10.25 1.55
N THR A 68 2.70 10.52 0.29
CA THR A 68 1.34 10.85 -0.11
C THR A 68 0.85 9.85 -1.15
N ILE A 69 0.00 8.93 -0.72
CA ILE A 69 -0.52 7.85 -1.55
C ILE A 69 -2.02 8.03 -1.75
N VAL A 70 -2.48 7.84 -2.97
CA VAL A 70 -3.89 7.74 -3.32
C VAL A 70 -4.18 6.30 -3.75
N SER A 71 -5.25 5.70 -3.22
CA SER A 71 -5.68 4.36 -3.61
C SER A 71 -7.20 4.34 -3.82
N ASP A 72 -7.63 4.02 -5.03
CA ASP A 72 -9.04 3.97 -5.34
C ASP A 72 -9.71 2.66 -4.91
N TYR A 73 -8.94 1.62 -4.53
CA TYR A 73 -9.51 0.31 -4.18
C TYR A 73 -8.81 -0.40 -3.00
N TYR A 74 -7.49 -0.47 -2.98
CA TYR A 74 -6.68 -1.37 -2.13
C TYR A 74 -6.40 -0.80 -0.73
N LEU A 75 -7.40 -0.17 -0.08
CA LEU A 75 -7.22 0.46 1.23
C LEU A 75 -6.83 -0.54 2.32
N GLY A 76 -7.45 -1.73 2.31
CA GLY A 76 -7.21 -2.75 3.33
C GLY A 76 -5.75 -3.21 3.37
N GLU A 77 -5.16 -3.42 2.22
CA GLU A 77 -3.78 -3.88 2.04
C GLU A 77 -2.78 -2.83 2.55
N PHE A 78 -3.02 -1.56 2.27
CA PHE A 78 -2.20 -0.47 2.81
C PHE A 78 -2.30 -0.38 4.34
N LEU A 79 -3.52 -0.42 4.88
CA LEU A 79 -3.74 -0.34 6.33
C LEU A 79 -3.16 -1.54 7.08
N ALA A 80 -3.12 -2.72 6.46
CA ALA A 80 -2.56 -3.93 7.06
C ALA A 80 -1.04 -3.84 7.29
N VAL A 81 -0.34 -2.96 6.56
CA VAL A 81 1.09 -2.69 6.73
C VAL A 81 1.37 -1.31 7.36
N ASP A 82 0.38 -0.75 8.08
CA ASP A 82 0.47 0.56 8.75
C ASP A 82 0.78 1.73 7.81
N VAL A 83 0.30 1.67 6.57
CA VAL A 83 0.35 2.78 5.62
C VAL A 83 -1.05 3.34 5.40
N LYS A 84 -1.19 4.67 5.51
CA LYS A 84 -2.47 5.35 5.30
C LYS A 84 -2.44 6.14 3.99
N PRO A 85 -3.21 5.75 2.96
CA PRO A 85 -3.48 6.62 1.83
C PRO A 85 -4.20 7.90 2.28
N VAL A 86 -3.94 9.01 1.59
CA VAL A 86 -4.62 10.31 1.90
C VAL A 86 -6.01 10.38 1.29
N ILE A 87 -6.25 9.63 0.20
CA ILE A 87 -7.55 9.48 -0.46
C ILE A 87 -7.80 7.99 -0.70
N ALA A 88 -9.02 7.55 -0.44
CA ALA A 88 -9.49 6.20 -0.78
C ALA A 88 -10.94 6.22 -1.30
N SER A 89 -11.37 5.12 -1.93
CA SER A 89 -12.74 5.02 -2.42
C SER A 89 -13.77 5.01 -1.27
N PRO A 90 -14.95 5.62 -1.46
CA PRO A 90 -16.03 5.55 -0.49
C PRO A 90 -16.43 4.11 -0.16
N TYR A 91 -16.33 3.21 -1.14
CA TYR A 91 -16.61 1.78 -0.94
C TYR A 91 -15.68 1.17 0.12
N ALA A 92 -14.37 1.42 0.03
CA ALA A 92 -13.39 0.91 0.99
C ALA A 92 -13.56 1.57 2.36
N LEU A 93 -13.80 2.88 2.41
CA LEU A 93 -13.98 3.64 3.66
C LEU A 93 -15.23 3.22 4.45
N ASN A 94 -16.29 2.79 3.76
CA ASN A 94 -17.52 2.31 4.39
C ASN A 94 -17.46 0.82 4.81
N ASN A 95 -16.32 0.16 4.64
CA ASN A 95 -16.14 -1.21 5.08
C ASN A 95 -16.13 -1.29 6.62
N PRO A 96 -17.09 -1.99 7.26
CA PRO A 96 -17.19 -2.05 8.72
C PRO A 96 -15.97 -2.71 9.39
N PHE A 97 -15.23 -3.55 8.67
CA PHE A 97 -14.01 -4.18 9.19
C PHE A 97 -12.82 -3.21 9.26
N LEU A 98 -12.88 -2.07 8.55
CA LEU A 98 -11.87 -1.02 8.59
C LEU A 98 -12.28 0.15 9.50
N ALA A 99 -13.44 0.08 10.15
CA ALA A 99 -13.93 1.14 11.03
C ALA A 99 -12.89 1.49 12.12
N GLY A 100 -12.62 2.79 12.27
CA GLY A 100 -11.62 3.32 13.21
C GLY A 100 -10.17 3.26 12.71
N LEU A 101 -9.90 2.66 11.55
CA LEU A 101 -8.60 2.72 10.89
C LEU A 101 -8.54 3.82 9.82
N CYS A 102 -9.68 4.26 9.34
CA CYS A 102 -9.82 5.20 8.22
C CYS A 102 -9.78 6.69 8.63
N ASP A 103 -9.58 7.01 9.90
CA ASP A 103 -9.55 8.39 10.37
C ASP A 103 -8.48 9.21 9.63
N GLY A 104 -8.90 10.36 9.06
CA GLY A 104 -8.02 11.25 8.30
C GLY A 104 -7.83 10.88 6.83
N ILE A 105 -8.46 9.81 6.34
CA ILE A 105 -8.48 9.46 4.92
C ILE A 105 -9.69 10.14 4.27
N GLU A 106 -9.46 10.87 3.18
CA GLU A 106 -10.51 11.56 2.45
C GLU A 106 -11.19 10.62 1.44
N ALA A 107 -12.52 10.74 1.32
CA ALA A 107 -13.24 9.94 0.35
C ALA A 107 -13.06 10.49 -1.06
N LEU A 108 -12.66 9.63 -2.00
CA LEU A 108 -12.61 9.99 -3.42
C LEU A 108 -13.99 10.47 -3.87
N ASN A 109 -14.04 11.63 -4.51
CA ASN A 109 -15.29 12.15 -5.05
C ASN A 109 -15.69 11.34 -6.29
N THR A 110 -16.84 10.69 -6.23
CA THR A 110 -17.38 9.88 -7.34
C THR A 110 -18.49 10.57 -8.12
N THR A 111 -18.77 11.85 -7.81
CA THR A 111 -19.84 12.61 -8.46
C THR A 111 -19.49 12.96 -9.91
N SER A 112 -18.23 13.31 -10.17
CA SER A 112 -17.71 13.48 -11.52
C SER A 112 -16.22 13.08 -11.58
N ALA A 113 -15.79 12.62 -12.74
CA ALA A 113 -14.38 12.29 -12.97
C ALA A 113 -13.48 13.53 -12.87
N GLU A 114 -13.95 14.70 -13.30
CA GLU A 114 -13.20 15.95 -13.24
C GLU A 114 -12.93 16.38 -11.81
N THR A 115 -13.96 16.40 -10.95
CA THR A 115 -13.81 16.72 -9.52
C THR A 115 -12.89 15.74 -8.81
N SER A 116 -12.90 14.46 -9.18
CA SER A 116 -11.98 13.46 -8.64
C SER A 116 -10.52 13.76 -9.00
N LEU A 117 -10.25 14.16 -10.24
CA LEU A 117 -8.90 14.47 -10.70
C LEU A 117 -8.34 15.73 -10.03
N GLU A 118 -9.16 16.77 -9.87
CA GLU A 118 -8.78 18.00 -9.16
C GLU A 118 -8.43 17.69 -7.69
N MET A 119 -9.28 16.95 -7.01
CA MET A 119 -9.07 16.53 -5.63
C MET A 119 -7.78 15.73 -5.45
N ILE A 120 -7.48 14.80 -6.36
CA ILE A 120 -6.23 14.02 -6.34
C ILE A 120 -5.03 14.94 -6.57
N ALA A 121 -5.10 15.83 -7.58
CA ALA A 121 -4.01 16.74 -7.93
C ALA A 121 -3.68 17.72 -6.79
N GLU A 122 -4.68 18.19 -6.04
CA GLU A 122 -4.48 19.05 -4.86
C GLU A 122 -3.64 18.38 -3.76
N LYS A 123 -3.70 17.05 -3.65
CA LYS A 123 -2.89 16.31 -2.66
C LYS A 123 -1.43 16.16 -3.08
N GLN A 124 -1.07 16.44 -4.34
CA GLN A 124 0.28 16.23 -4.88
C GLN A 124 0.84 14.85 -4.54
N PRO A 125 0.17 13.75 -4.94
CA PRO A 125 0.56 12.42 -4.51
C PRO A 125 1.92 12.01 -5.09
N ASP A 126 2.66 11.22 -4.31
CA ASP A 126 3.89 10.55 -4.74
C ASP A 126 3.57 9.29 -5.55
N LEU A 127 2.40 8.70 -5.29
CA LEU A 127 1.93 7.47 -5.91
C LEU A 127 0.40 7.42 -5.97
N ILE A 128 -0.11 6.98 -7.09
CA ILE A 128 -1.52 6.59 -7.25
C ILE A 128 -1.57 5.09 -7.55
N VAL A 129 -2.41 4.35 -6.81
CA VAL A 129 -2.65 2.92 -7.06
C VAL A 129 -4.11 2.73 -7.44
N THR A 130 -4.38 2.12 -8.58
CA THR A 130 -5.72 2.00 -9.16
C THR A 130 -6.01 0.60 -9.69
N ILE A 131 -7.26 0.17 -9.54
CA ILE A 131 -7.84 -1.00 -10.21
C ILE A 131 -8.55 -0.58 -11.51
N THR A 132 -8.82 0.70 -11.69
CA THR A 132 -9.65 1.22 -12.78
C THR A 132 -8.81 1.52 -14.00
N GLU A 133 -8.80 0.61 -14.96
CA GLU A 133 -8.03 0.77 -16.21
C GLU A 133 -8.40 2.05 -16.96
N ALA A 134 -9.68 2.41 -17.01
CA ALA A 134 -10.18 3.58 -17.73
C ALA A 134 -9.69 4.94 -17.16
N ASP A 135 -9.23 4.96 -15.92
CA ASP A 135 -8.73 6.16 -15.25
C ASP A 135 -7.19 6.23 -15.21
N TYR A 136 -6.51 5.14 -15.58
CA TYR A 136 -5.05 5.06 -15.55
C TYR A 136 -4.36 6.24 -16.27
N ASP A 137 -4.73 6.49 -17.54
CA ASP A 137 -4.10 7.56 -18.34
C ASP A 137 -4.37 8.97 -17.80
N LYS A 138 -5.44 9.14 -17.03
CA LYS A 138 -5.76 10.40 -16.36
C LYS A 138 -4.91 10.57 -15.12
N TYR A 139 -4.82 9.53 -14.30
CA TYR A 139 -4.03 9.52 -13.07
C TYR A 139 -2.53 9.65 -13.37
N ALA A 140 -2.04 9.00 -14.43
CA ALA A 140 -0.65 9.07 -14.86
C ALA A 140 -0.18 10.49 -15.29
N LYS A 141 -1.12 11.40 -15.54
CA LYS A 141 -0.82 12.83 -15.78
C LYS A 141 -0.63 13.63 -14.49
N ILE A 142 -1.05 13.08 -13.37
CA ILE A 142 -0.97 13.73 -12.06
C ILE A 142 0.28 13.25 -11.32
N ALA A 143 0.49 11.92 -11.24
CA ALA A 143 1.60 11.33 -10.51
C ALA A 143 1.94 9.93 -11.07
N PRO A 144 3.09 9.34 -10.67
CA PRO A 144 3.37 7.94 -10.92
C PRO A 144 2.17 7.07 -10.53
N THR A 145 1.68 6.26 -11.48
CA THR A 145 0.46 5.50 -11.29
C THR A 145 0.72 4.01 -11.50
N VAL A 146 0.36 3.21 -10.53
CA VAL A 146 0.40 1.75 -10.58
C VAL A 146 -1.00 1.23 -10.82
N TYR A 147 -1.20 0.61 -11.97
CA TYR A 147 -2.42 -0.13 -12.29
C TYR A 147 -2.25 -1.60 -11.90
N ILE A 148 -3.23 -2.13 -11.20
CA ILE A 148 -3.30 -3.53 -10.80
C ILE A 148 -4.60 -4.10 -11.34
N ALA A 149 -4.50 -4.99 -12.32
CA ALA A 149 -5.66 -5.64 -12.90
C ALA A 149 -6.29 -6.64 -11.93
N ASP A 150 -7.63 -6.64 -11.87
CA ASP A 150 -8.38 -7.56 -11.02
C ASP A 150 -8.17 -9.02 -11.46
N GLY A 151 -8.05 -9.92 -10.48
CA GLY A 151 -7.95 -11.36 -10.71
C GLY A 151 -6.64 -11.84 -11.34
N THR A 152 -5.62 -11.00 -11.48
CA THR A 152 -4.30 -11.39 -12.04
C THR A 152 -3.34 -11.98 -11.02
N ARG A 153 -3.61 -11.78 -9.73
CA ARG A 153 -2.79 -12.24 -8.61
C ARG A 153 -3.64 -12.98 -7.58
N THR A 154 -3.04 -13.87 -6.82
CA THR A 154 -3.66 -14.38 -5.60
C THR A 154 -3.76 -13.27 -4.56
N ASP A 155 -4.63 -13.42 -3.55
CA ASP A 155 -4.78 -12.43 -2.47
C ASP A 155 -3.44 -12.15 -1.76
N GLU A 156 -2.66 -13.22 -1.48
CA GLU A 156 -1.35 -13.08 -0.86
C GLU A 156 -0.32 -12.38 -1.77
N ASP A 157 -0.28 -12.72 -3.06
CA ASP A 157 0.66 -12.11 -4.00
C ASP A 157 0.32 -10.64 -4.26
N LEU A 158 -0.97 -10.31 -4.30
CA LEU A 158 -1.46 -8.94 -4.38
C LEU A 158 -1.00 -8.14 -3.15
N PHE A 159 -1.18 -8.70 -1.97
CA PHE A 159 -0.78 -8.06 -0.71
C PHE A 159 0.74 -7.86 -0.64
N ARG A 160 1.55 -8.87 -1.01
CA ARG A 160 3.00 -8.76 -1.12
C ARG A 160 3.41 -7.66 -2.10
N TYR A 161 2.75 -7.61 -3.25
CA TYR A 161 3.02 -6.61 -4.27
C TYR A 161 2.75 -5.19 -3.77
N ILE A 162 1.59 -4.94 -3.17
CA ILE A 162 1.23 -3.62 -2.60
C ILE A 162 2.18 -3.22 -1.47
N ALA A 163 2.51 -4.15 -0.59
CA ALA A 163 3.47 -3.90 0.49
C ALA A 163 4.87 -3.58 -0.04
N ASP A 164 5.30 -4.22 -1.13
CA ASP A 164 6.58 -3.91 -1.78
C ASP A 164 6.58 -2.49 -2.36
N LEU A 165 5.46 -2.01 -2.94
CA LEU A 165 5.36 -0.63 -3.42
C LEU A 165 5.73 0.39 -2.36
N VAL A 166 5.39 0.13 -1.10
CA VAL A 166 5.60 1.04 0.04
C VAL A 166 6.77 0.63 0.94
N GLY A 167 7.61 -0.31 0.50
CA GLY A 167 8.79 -0.75 1.26
C GLY A 167 8.45 -1.52 2.54
N LYS A 168 7.28 -2.20 2.60
CA LYS A 168 6.76 -2.91 3.77
C LYS A 168 6.70 -4.44 3.59
N LYS A 169 7.57 -4.99 2.75
CA LYS A 169 7.58 -6.42 2.42
C LYS A 169 7.64 -7.32 3.66
N ASP A 170 8.52 -7.01 4.61
CA ASP A 170 8.67 -7.82 5.84
C ASP A 170 7.40 -7.78 6.71
N ALA A 171 6.72 -6.62 6.75
CA ALA A 171 5.45 -6.49 7.48
C ALA A 171 4.34 -7.32 6.83
N ALA A 172 4.31 -7.39 5.50
CA ALA A 172 3.36 -8.24 4.79
C ALA A 172 3.60 -9.73 5.05
N GLU A 173 4.86 -10.19 5.01
CA GLU A 173 5.17 -11.60 5.32
C GLU A 173 4.80 -11.97 6.75
N ALA A 174 5.05 -11.09 7.72
CA ALA A 174 4.64 -11.30 9.10
C ALA A 174 3.10 -11.37 9.24
N TYR A 175 2.37 -10.49 8.54
CA TYR A 175 0.91 -10.51 8.54
C TYR A 175 0.35 -11.78 7.90
N ILE A 176 0.90 -12.20 6.74
CA ILE A 176 0.48 -13.42 6.04
C ILE A 176 0.72 -14.65 6.93
N ALA A 177 1.87 -14.73 7.60
CA ALA A 177 2.17 -15.84 8.51
C ALA A 177 1.16 -15.88 9.67
N GLU A 178 0.86 -14.74 10.32
CA GLU A 178 -0.14 -14.67 11.40
C GLU A 178 -1.55 -15.03 10.90
N PHE A 179 -1.91 -14.58 9.71
CA PHE A 179 -3.19 -14.92 9.09
C PHE A 179 -3.32 -16.42 8.82
N ASN A 180 -2.30 -17.03 8.22
CA ASN A 180 -2.27 -18.46 7.91
C ASN A 180 -2.30 -19.31 9.18
N ASP A 181 -1.62 -18.91 10.24
CA ASP A 181 -1.70 -19.57 11.55
C ASP A 181 -3.12 -19.52 12.13
N LYS A 182 -3.80 -18.37 12.02
CA LYS A 182 -5.20 -18.23 12.45
C LYS A 182 -6.13 -19.14 11.65
N VAL A 183 -5.97 -19.16 10.33
CA VAL A 183 -6.76 -20.03 9.44
C VAL A 183 -6.56 -21.51 9.80
N ALA A 184 -5.29 -21.92 10.01
CA ALA A 184 -4.96 -23.29 10.41
C ALA A 184 -5.57 -23.67 11.77
N THR A 185 -5.57 -22.74 12.73
CA THR A 185 -6.12 -22.98 14.09
C THR A 185 -7.61 -23.31 14.08
N VAL A 186 -8.39 -22.72 13.17
CA VAL A 186 -9.83 -22.94 13.09
C VAL A 186 -10.24 -24.00 12.08
N LYS A 187 -9.30 -24.52 11.29
CA LYS A 187 -9.58 -25.48 10.23
C LYS A 187 -10.36 -26.71 10.72
N ASP A 188 -9.86 -27.38 11.74
CA ASP A 188 -10.47 -28.62 12.25
C ASP A 188 -11.88 -28.38 12.79
N GLU A 189 -12.11 -27.24 13.42
CA GLU A 189 -13.45 -26.84 13.90
C GLU A 189 -14.40 -26.62 12.73
N ILE A 190 -14.00 -25.87 11.71
CA ILE A 190 -14.82 -25.59 10.53
C ILE A 190 -15.13 -26.88 9.75
N VAL A 191 -14.12 -27.73 9.52
CA VAL A 191 -14.28 -29.02 8.85
C VAL A 191 -15.24 -29.91 9.66
N GLY A 192 -15.13 -29.92 10.99
CA GLY A 192 -16.04 -30.64 11.88
C GLY A 192 -17.50 -30.13 11.80
N ILE A 193 -17.71 -28.81 11.73
CA ILE A 193 -19.03 -28.20 11.56
C ILE A 193 -19.61 -28.54 10.20
N VAL A 194 -18.82 -28.49 9.15
CA VAL A 194 -19.24 -28.84 7.77
C VAL A 194 -19.63 -30.31 7.68
N GLY A 195 -18.84 -31.21 8.29
CA GLY A 195 -19.21 -32.63 8.47
C GLY A 195 -19.47 -33.35 7.16
N GLY A 196 -18.73 -33.09 6.11
CA GLY A 196 -18.91 -33.72 4.79
C GLY A 196 -20.07 -33.16 3.96
N ARG A 197 -20.69 -32.05 4.40
CA ARG A 197 -21.67 -31.31 3.60
C ARG A 197 -20.98 -30.43 2.57
N THR A 198 -21.66 -30.15 1.47
CA THR A 198 -21.22 -29.18 0.49
C THR A 198 -21.46 -27.76 1.00
N VAL A 199 -20.46 -26.90 0.86
CA VAL A 199 -20.55 -25.45 1.15
C VAL A 199 -20.37 -24.68 -0.14
N SER A 200 -21.14 -23.62 -0.32
CA SER A 200 -21.00 -22.72 -1.46
C SER A 200 -21.13 -21.28 -1.01
N ILE A 201 -20.33 -20.39 -1.59
CA ILE A 201 -20.45 -18.94 -1.41
C ILE A 201 -21.39 -18.43 -2.50
N LEU A 202 -22.46 -17.76 -2.07
CA LEU A 202 -23.41 -17.12 -2.98
C LEU A 202 -23.40 -15.61 -2.74
N GLU A 203 -23.28 -14.84 -3.81
CA GLU A 203 -23.50 -13.40 -3.80
C GLU A 203 -24.83 -13.10 -4.48
N VAL A 204 -25.76 -12.49 -3.74
CA VAL A 204 -27.14 -12.25 -4.21
C VAL A 204 -27.31 -10.76 -4.52
N TRP A 205 -27.62 -10.46 -5.77
CA TRP A 205 -27.98 -9.14 -6.26
C TRP A 205 -29.49 -9.11 -6.61
N PRO A 206 -30.10 -7.94 -6.76
CA PRO A 206 -31.54 -7.85 -6.99
C PRO A 206 -32.09 -8.67 -8.16
N GLN A 207 -31.26 -8.93 -9.18
CA GLN A 207 -31.67 -9.65 -10.39
C GLN A 207 -30.76 -10.84 -10.74
N GLU A 208 -29.69 -11.08 -9.97
CA GLU A 208 -28.64 -12.06 -10.31
C GLU A 208 -28.12 -12.74 -9.04
N ILE A 209 -27.71 -14.00 -9.19
CA ILE A 209 -27.03 -14.76 -8.15
C ILE A 209 -25.73 -15.28 -8.73
N TYR A 210 -24.64 -14.98 -8.06
CA TYR A 210 -23.31 -15.47 -8.41
C TYR A 210 -22.88 -16.56 -7.43
N THR A 211 -22.21 -17.58 -7.96
CA THR A 211 -21.47 -18.57 -7.16
C THR A 211 -20.00 -18.25 -7.26
N MET A 212 -19.32 -18.19 -6.12
CA MET A 212 -17.89 -17.90 -6.08
C MET A 212 -17.09 -19.19 -6.09
N GLY A 213 -16.06 -19.21 -6.94
CA GLY A 213 -15.12 -20.33 -7.04
C GLY A 213 -13.98 -20.24 -6.03
N SER A 214 -13.10 -21.26 -6.04
CA SER A 214 -12.01 -21.41 -5.09
C SER A 214 -10.94 -20.30 -5.20
N HIS A 215 -10.72 -19.77 -6.40
CA HIS A 215 -9.65 -18.78 -6.64
C HIS A 215 -10.20 -17.37 -6.87
N PHE A 216 -11.42 -17.12 -6.45
CA PHE A 216 -12.08 -15.86 -6.69
C PHE A 216 -12.44 -15.17 -5.37
N ALA A 217 -12.69 -13.86 -5.45
CA ALA A 217 -13.03 -12.98 -4.34
C ALA A 217 -14.03 -13.57 -3.31
N ARG A 218 -14.30 -12.84 -2.24
CA ARG A 218 -15.27 -13.20 -1.18
C ARG A 218 -14.83 -14.35 -0.27
N GLY A 219 -13.52 -14.58 -0.14
CA GLY A 219 -13.00 -15.62 0.74
C GLY A 219 -13.07 -17.03 0.15
N GLY A 220 -13.22 -17.15 -1.17
CA GLY A 220 -13.20 -18.45 -1.85
C GLY A 220 -11.90 -19.22 -1.61
N SER A 221 -10.76 -18.54 -1.66
CA SER A 221 -9.44 -19.12 -1.37
C SER A 221 -9.37 -19.71 0.05
N ILE A 222 -9.94 -19.03 1.05
CA ILE A 222 -9.97 -19.55 2.43
C ILE A 222 -10.85 -20.77 2.53
N LEU A 223 -12.07 -20.68 2.02
CA LEU A 223 -13.07 -21.73 2.17
C LEU A 223 -12.70 -23.01 1.42
N TYR A 224 -12.26 -22.88 0.17
CA TYR A 224 -12.05 -24.03 -0.72
C TYR A 224 -10.62 -24.53 -0.78
N ASP A 225 -9.62 -23.62 -0.65
CA ASP A 225 -8.20 -24.02 -0.78
C ASP A 225 -7.54 -24.25 0.59
N MET A 226 -7.84 -23.41 1.58
CA MET A 226 -7.18 -23.52 2.89
C MET A 226 -7.91 -24.48 3.83
N TRP A 227 -9.24 -24.50 3.81
CA TRP A 227 -10.06 -25.41 4.64
C TRP A 227 -10.51 -26.66 3.89
N GLY A 228 -10.52 -26.65 2.58
CA GLY A 228 -10.64 -27.77 1.68
C GLY A 228 -11.74 -28.64 1.64
#